data_89dc7e2d4246850fd2e4e08efc532e06
#
_entry.id   89dc7e2d4246850fd2e4e08efc532e06
#
_cell.length_a   1.000
_cell.length_b   1.000
_cell.length_c   1.000
_cell.angle_alpha   90.00
_cell.angle_beta   90.00
_cell.angle_gamma   90.00
#
_symmetry.space_group_name_H-M   'P 1'
#
loop_
_entity.id
_entity.type
_entity.pdbx_description
1 polymer ?
#
loop_
_entity_poly.entity_id
_entity_poly.type
_entity_poly.pdbx_seq_one_letter_code
_entity_poly.pdbx_strand_id
1 'polypeptide(L)'
;MQTDKTMERKPTNKEPTTAGESTRPNVPKATPAQDIHLANRELSFLAFNKRVLALANDQTVPLLERLRFLCISSSNLDEFFEIRVAGIKQKIAGGIDAAGQDGLSPQQELNAITHTAHAFVQEQYETLNDTLLPALAEQDIQFFSRDTWDEAMSAWVKDYFDNNIAPVLSPLGLDPAHPFPRLTNKSLNFIVDLQGVDAFGRDSGFALVRAPRSLPRVIPVPKDICSSEHGYVFLSSIIHSQMGSMFSGMDPVGVYQFKVTRNGDLYVSDEEVANLRRALESELLQRNFGQAVRLEVAANCPPKIIKYLQNQFKLSDIDVYRVNGPVNLNRLVDIPDEIDRPDLKYNAFTPSIAPTFSATFDGSMNIFDYVSQRSPILLHHPYQSYDPVIELVRQAASDPNVLAIKQTLYRTGTQSLFVKYLMEASRAGKDVTVVIELRARFDEEANIHLATLLQDAGIQVVYGVVGFKTHAKMLIVVRREKKKLVKYVHVGTGNLPCDYR
;
A
#
# COMPACT_ATOMS: atom_id res chain seq x y z
N MET A 1 -70.26 36.48 20.52
CA MET A 1 -70.92 36.45 21.84
C MET A 1 -69.97 35.63 22.75
N GLN A 2 -69.44 36.41 23.67
CA GLN A 2 -69.00 36.06 25.03
C GLN A 2 -67.94 35.00 25.20
N THR A 3 -66.75 35.47 25.54
CA THR A 3 -66.16 35.89 26.85
C THR A 3 -65.62 34.66 27.58
N ASP A 4 -64.31 34.51 27.63
CA ASP A 4 -63.41 35.04 28.67
C ASP A 4 -63.34 34.17 29.95
N LYS A 5 -62.19 33.61 30.25
CA LYS A 5 -61.50 33.72 31.56
C LYS A 5 -60.19 33.03 31.65
N THR A 6 -59.16 33.84 31.60
CA THR A 6 -57.82 33.59 32.15
C THR A 6 -57.87 33.16 33.62
N MET A 7 -57.05 32.11 33.96
CA MET A 7 -56.68 31.88 35.37
C MET A 7 -55.14 31.72 35.41
N GLU A 8 -54.52 32.79 35.90
CA GLU A 8 -53.11 32.77 36.36
C GLU A 8 -52.95 31.84 37.58
N ARG A 9 -51.95 30.97 37.51
CA ARG A 9 -51.38 30.29 38.70
C ARG A 9 -49.97 30.78 38.95
N LYS A 10 -49.78 31.48 40.07
CA LYS A 10 -48.44 31.82 40.62
C LYS A 10 -47.61 30.58 40.92
N PRO A 11 -46.27 30.58 40.67
CA PRO A 11 -45.38 29.54 41.15
C PRO A 11 -45.00 29.78 42.62
N THR A 12 -45.18 28.76 43.46
CA THR A 12 -44.65 28.70 44.82
C THR A 12 -43.19 28.27 44.75
N ASN A 13 -42.30 29.15 45.23
CA ASN A 13 -40.91 28.82 45.56
C ASN A 13 -40.86 27.77 46.66
N LYS A 14 -40.20 26.61 46.43
CA LYS A 14 -39.60 25.77 47.44
C LYS A 14 -38.13 25.56 47.08
N GLU A 15 -37.25 26.15 47.90
CA GLU A 15 -35.82 25.89 47.85
C GLU A 15 -35.55 24.38 48.12
N PRO A 16 -34.65 23.73 47.36
CA PRO A 16 -34.10 22.44 47.77
C PRO A 16 -32.84 22.66 48.60
N THR A 17 -32.85 22.02 49.74
CA THR A 17 -31.77 21.82 50.69
C THR A 17 -30.48 21.37 50.06
N THR A 18 -29.40 21.98 50.52
CA THR A 18 -27.98 21.65 50.25
C THR A 18 -27.67 20.16 50.39
N ALA A 19 -27.31 19.54 49.29
CA ALA A 19 -26.65 18.23 49.26
C ALA A 19 -25.17 18.41 48.84
N GLY A 20 -24.31 17.80 49.59
CA GLY A 20 -22.89 17.76 49.64
C GLY A 20 -22.04 18.18 48.43
N GLU A 21 -21.07 19.03 48.70
CA GLU A 21 -19.95 19.35 47.83
C GLU A 21 -19.18 18.08 47.46
N SER A 22 -19.39 17.62 46.24
CA SER A 22 -18.51 16.67 45.57
C SER A 22 -17.19 17.38 45.27
N THR A 23 -16.14 17.06 46.03
CA THR A 23 -14.79 17.48 45.74
C THR A 23 -14.33 16.91 44.41
N ARG A 24 -14.46 17.70 43.34
CA ARG A 24 -13.79 17.42 42.08
C ARG A 24 -12.28 17.42 42.31
N PRO A 25 -11.52 16.41 41.83
CA PRO A 25 -10.08 16.44 41.94
C PRO A 25 -9.54 17.69 41.25
N ASN A 26 -8.65 18.38 41.96
CA ASN A 26 -7.99 19.61 41.50
C ASN A 26 -7.14 19.27 40.25
N VAL A 27 -7.67 19.55 39.07
CA VAL A 27 -6.92 19.44 37.83
C VAL A 27 -5.85 20.53 37.90
N PRO A 28 -4.54 20.16 37.83
CA PRO A 28 -3.47 21.15 37.83
C PRO A 28 -3.75 22.14 36.69
N LYS A 29 -3.71 23.46 36.98
CA LYS A 29 -3.74 24.49 35.95
C LYS A 29 -2.63 24.17 34.96
N ALA A 30 -3.02 24.02 33.68
CA ALA A 30 -2.05 23.80 32.61
C ALA A 30 -0.94 24.84 32.72
N THR A 31 0.29 24.38 32.82
CA THR A 31 1.50 25.20 32.69
C THR A 31 1.38 25.99 31.39
N PRO A 32 1.79 27.28 31.33
CA PRO A 32 1.77 28.03 30.08
C PRO A 32 2.44 27.21 29.00
N ALA A 33 1.81 27.09 27.84
CA ALA A 33 2.37 26.36 26.71
C ALA A 33 3.79 26.90 26.47
N GLN A 34 4.82 26.12 26.74
CA GLN A 34 6.14 26.38 26.20
C GLN A 34 5.95 26.44 24.68
N ASP A 35 6.64 27.35 24.00
CA ASP A 35 6.71 27.37 22.54
C ASP A 35 7.32 26.04 22.06
N ILE A 36 6.46 25.03 21.92
CA ILE A 36 6.86 23.72 21.40
C ILE A 36 6.96 23.89 19.89
N HIS A 37 8.17 24.00 19.38
CA HIS A 37 8.40 23.90 17.95
C HIS A 37 8.16 22.46 17.51
N LEU A 38 7.05 22.23 16.82
CA LEU A 38 6.73 20.93 16.26
C LEU A 38 7.50 20.73 14.95
N ALA A 39 8.14 19.58 14.83
CA ALA A 39 8.74 19.19 13.56
C ALA A 39 7.64 18.93 12.51
N ASN A 40 7.89 19.34 11.26
CA ASN A 40 6.97 19.03 10.17
C ASN A 40 6.85 17.51 10.02
N ARG A 41 5.61 17.04 9.98
CA ARG A 41 5.27 15.62 9.93
C ARG A 41 5.76 14.96 8.64
N GLU A 42 5.62 15.63 7.51
CA GLU A 42 5.90 15.05 6.19
C GLU A 42 7.42 15.02 5.94
N LEU A 43 8.16 16.03 6.39
CA LEU A 43 9.63 16.01 6.38
C LEU A 43 10.19 14.95 7.33
N SER A 44 9.55 14.75 8.48
CA SER A 44 9.91 13.69 9.43
C SER A 44 9.70 12.29 8.81
N PHE A 45 8.66 12.12 7.98
CA PHE A 45 8.43 10.88 7.25
C PHE A 45 9.54 10.63 6.20
N LEU A 46 9.95 11.66 5.46
CA LEU A 46 11.08 11.53 4.51
C LEU A 46 12.38 11.19 5.24
N ALA A 47 12.64 11.81 6.40
CA ALA A 47 13.79 11.48 7.24
C ALA A 47 13.72 10.02 7.76
N PHE A 48 12.55 9.51 8.12
CA PHE A 48 12.34 8.09 8.42
C PHE A 48 12.64 7.22 7.20
N ASN A 49 12.12 7.55 6.03
CA ASN A 49 12.34 6.76 4.81
C ASN A 49 13.82 6.77 4.38
N LYS A 50 14.56 7.84 4.67
CA LYS A 50 16.01 7.88 4.50
C LYS A 50 16.73 6.85 5.38
N ARG A 51 16.26 6.62 6.62
CA ARG A 51 16.79 5.54 7.47
C ARG A 51 16.49 4.15 6.91
N VAL A 52 15.33 3.98 6.25
CA VAL A 52 15.02 2.73 5.53
C VAL A 52 16.01 2.51 4.38
N LEU A 53 16.28 3.55 3.58
CA LEU A 53 17.26 3.49 2.50
C LEU A 53 18.69 3.21 3.02
N ALA A 54 19.06 3.74 4.19
CA ALA A 54 20.36 3.51 4.80
C ALA A 54 20.65 2.02 5.03
N LEU A 55 19.61 1.20 5.29
CA LEU A 55 19.75 -0.26 5.40
C LEU A 55 20.15 -0.92 4.07
N ALA A 56 19.83 -0.31 2.93
CA ALA A 56 20.29 -0.78 1.63
C ALA A 56 21.80 -0.54 1.42
N ASN A 57 22.38 0.43 2.11
CA ASN A 57 23.81 0.75 2.07
C ASN A 57 24.62 0.12 3.21
N ASP A 58 23.96 -0.48 4.22
CA ASP A 58 24.62 -1.11 5.35
C ASP A 58 25.13 -2.50 4.97
N GLN A 59 26.46 -2.68 4.97
CA GLN A 59 27.11 -3.94 4.63
C GLN A 59 26.88 -5.05 5.67
N THR A 60 26.41 -4.75 6.85
CA THR A 60 26.03 -5.76 7.86
C THR A 60 24.68 -6.41 7.58
N VAL A 61 23.90 -5.83 6.67
CA VAL A 61 22.63 -6.38 6.19
C VAL A 61 22.90 -7.33 5.02
N PRO A 62 22.30 -8.54 4.98
CA PRO A 62 22.45 -9.47 3.86
C PRO A 62 22.06 -8.84 2.53
N LEU A 63 22.79 -9.17 1.44
CA LEU A 63 22.70 -8.42 0.18
C LEU A 63 21.32 -8.39 -0.46
N LEU A 64 20.59 -9.50 -0.48
CA LEU A 64 19.23 -9.55 -1.04
C LEU A 64 18.23 -8.76 -0.17
N GLU A 65 18.47 -8.67 1.13
CA GLU A 65 17.68 -7.81 2.00
C GLU A 65 17.97 -6.32 1.77
N ARG A 66 19.22 -5.97 1.46
CA ARG A 66 19.59 -4.61 1.05
C ARG A 66 18.81 -4.18 -0.19
N LEU A 67 18.70 -5.07 -1.20
CA LEU A 67 17.85 -4.83 -2.38
C LEU A 67 16.38 -4.65 -1.99
N ARG A 68 15.87 -5.44 -1.04
CA ARG A 68 14.52 -5.33 -0.51
C ARG A 68 14.28 -3.98 0.18
N PHE A 69 15.24 -3.50 0.98
CA PHE A 69 15.15 -2.18 1.62
C PHE A 69 15.14 -1.02 0.62
N LEU A 70 15.88 -1.10 -0.48
CA LEU A 70 15.76 -0.15 -1.58
C LEU A 70 14.32 -0.12 -2.14
N CYS A 71 13.74 -1.29 -2.41
CA CYS A 71 12.36 -1.42 -2.91
C CYS A 71 11.33 -0.87 -1.93
N ILE A 72 11.47 -1.17 -0.63
CA ILE A 72 10.62 -0.64 0.44
C ILE A 72 10.70 0.89 0.48
N SER A 73 11.91 1.47 0.40
CA SER A 73 12.09 2.91 0.38
C SER A 73 11.38 3.59 -0.79
N SER A 74 11.41 2.94 -1.97
CA SER A 74 10.70 3.40 -3.17
C SER A 74 9.18 3.31 -3.02
N SER A 75 8.68 2.19 -2.48
CA SER A 75 7.26 1.99 -2.23
C SER A 75 6.70 2.99 -1.21
N ASN A 76 7.44 3.24 -0.14
CA ASN A 76 7.10 4.26 0.86
C ASN A 76 7.00 5.66 0.24
N LEU A 77 7.93 5.99 -0.67
CA LEU A 77 7.92 7.27 -1.37
C LEU A 77 6.74 7.38 -2.33
N ASP A 78 6.40 6.31 -3.05
CA ASP A 78 5.22 6.26 -3.92
C ASP A 78 3.94 6.54 -3.11
N GLU A 79 3.72 5.84 -1.99
CA GLU A 79 2.56 6.05 -1.11
C GLU A 79 2.54 7.48 -0.54
N PHE A 80 3.68 8.02 -0.17
CA PHE A 80 3.81 9.38 0.32
C PHE A 80 3.32 10.41 -0.71
N PHE A 81 3.70 10.24 -1.98
CA PHE A 81 3.22 11.10 -3.06
C PHE A 81 1.74 10.90 -3.36
N GLU A 82 1.27 9.64 -3.40
CA GLU A 82 -0.12 9.32 -3.69
C GLU A 82 -1.10 9.94 -2.69
N ILE A 83 -0.68 10.13 -1.45
CA ILE A 83 -1.58 10.54 -0.37
C ILE A 83 -1.20 11.89 0.22
N ARG A 84 0.04 12.03 0.71
CA ARG A 84 0.45 13.22 1.47
C ARG A 84 0.68 14.41 0.56
N VAL A 85 1.54 14.25 -0.44
CA VAL A 85 1.82 15.32 -1.40
C VAL A 85 0.56 15.66 -2.21
N ALA A 86 -0.22 14.66 -2.60
CA ALA A 86 -1.52 14.87 -3.25
C ALA A 86 -2.45 15.76 -2.40
N GLY A 87 -2.57 15.46 -1.09
CA GLY A 87 -3.37 16.26 -0.18
C GLY A 87 -2.87 17.70 0.00
N ILE A 88 -1.54 17.91 0.04
CA ILE A 88 -0.96 19.26 0.11
C ILE A 88 -1.25 20.03 -1.18
N LYS A 89 -1.07 19.41 -2.35
CA LYS A 89 -1.40 20.03 -3.64
C LYS A 89 -2.87 20.41 -3.76
N GLN A 90 -3.76 19.61 -3.21
CA GLN A 90 -5.20 19.94 -3.16
C GLN A 90 -5.50 21.13 -2.24
N LYS A 91 -4.85 21.23 -1.08
CA LYS A 91 -4.96 22.40 -0.22
C LYS A 91 -4.56 23.68 -0.97
N ILE A 92 -3.43 23.64 -1.66
CA ILE A 92 -2.93 24.76 -2.47
C ILE A 92 -3.93 25.11 -3.59
N ALA A 93 -4.40 24.11 -4.34
CA ALA A 93 -5.39 24.30 -5.40
C ALA A 93 -6.74 24.86 -4.88
N GLY A 94 -7.12 24.52 -3.65
CA GLY A 94 -8.27 25.04 -2.95
C GLY A 94 -8.07 26.44 -2.32
N GLY A 95 -6.89 27.08 -2.48
CA GLY A 95 -6.58 28.39 -1.92
C GLY A 95 -6.37 28.40 -0.41
N ILE A 96 -6.10 27.25 0.20
CA ILE A 96 -5.80 27.16 1.64
C ILE A 96 -4.34 27.52 1.86
N ASP A 97 -4.09 28.65 2.53
CA ASP A 97 -2.73 29.15 2.83
C ASP A 97 -2.43 29.21 4.34
N ALA A 98 -3.37 28.73 5.17
CA ALA A 98 -3.17 28.71 6.62
C ALA A 98 -1.99 27.81 6.99
N ALA A 99 -1.04 28.38 7.77
CA ALA A 99 0.11 27.64 8.27
C ALA A 99 -0.32 26.47 9.18
N GLY A 100 0.42 25.37 9.09
CA GLY A 100 0.29 24.24 9.98
C GLY A 100 0.78 24.54 11.41
N GLN A 101 0.69 23.56 12.28
CA GLN A 101 1.19 23.67 13.66
C GLN A 101 2.73 23.84 13.74
N ASP A 102 3.44 23.51 12.68
CA ASP A 102 4.87 23.66 12.48
C ASP A 102 5.27 25.03 11.89
N GLY A 103 4.29 25.90 11.62
CA GLY A 103 4.46 27.25 11.08
C GLY A 103 4.64 27.32 9.56
N LEU A 104 4.64 26.19 8.84
CA LEU A 104 4.77 26.18 7.37
C LEU A 104 3.41 26.33 6.68
N SER A 105 3.35 27.20 5.66
CA SER A 105 2.21 27.19 4.74
C SER A 105 2.28 25.96 3.83
N PRO A 106 1.15 25.50 3.24
CA PRO A 106 1.13 24.36 2.32
C PRO A 106 2.12 24.49 1.15
N GLN A 107 2.34 25.71 0.64
CA GLN A 107 3.32 25.96 -0.42
C GLN A 107 4.77 25.84 0.08
N GLN A 108 5.08 26.35 1.27
CA GLN A 108 6.40 26.19 1.88
C GLN A 108 6.68 24.74 2.20
N GLU A 109 5.70 24.02 2.73
CA GLU A 109 5.79 22.59 3.00
C GLU A 109 6.05 21.80 1.70
N LEU A 110 5.29 22.05 0.62
CA LEU A 110 5.51 21.41 -0.68
C LEU A 110 6.90 21.64 -1.23
N ASN A 111 7.41 22.88 -1.14
CA ASN A 111 8.75 23.22 -1.63
C ASN A 111 9.85 22.48 -0.84
N ALA A 112 9.74 22.41 0.48
CA ALA A 112 10.68 21.69 1.34
C ALA A 112 10.64 20.17 1.08
N ILE A 113 9.43 19.60 0.94
CA ILE A 113 9.24 18.20 0.57
C ILE A 113 9.89 17.90 -0.77
N THR A 114 9.62 18.71 -1.78
CA THR A 114 10.12 18.49 -3.14
C THR A 114 11.65 18.51 -3.17
N HIS A 115 12.28 19.50 -2.53
CA HIS A 115 13.74 19.57 -2.43
C HIS A 115 14.32 18.30 -1.78
N THR A 116 13.75 17.86 -0.67
CA THR A 116 14.19 16.66 0.04
C THR A 116 13.96 15.39 -0.77
N ALA A 117 12.81 15.30 -1.45
CA ALA A 117 12.45 14.11 -2.25
C ALA A 117 13.31 13.97 -3.51
N HIS A 118 13.71 15.07 -4.17
CA HIS A 118 14.66 15.02 -5.29
C HIS A 118 16.01 14.42 -4.88
N ALA A 119 16.58 14.93 -3.79
CA ALA A 119 17.83 14.39 -3.24
C ALA A 119 17.69 12.91 -2.84
N PHE A 120 16.55 12.54 -2.25
CA PHE A 120 16.27 11.16 -1.86
C PHE A 120 16.16 10.21 -3.06
N VAL A 121 15.47 10.62 -4.13
CA VAL A 121 15.37 9.80 -5.36
C VAL A 121 16.74 9.64 -6.00
N GLN A 122 17.56 10.69 -6.04
CA GLN A 122 18.93 10.58 -6.54
C GLN A 122 19.71 9.55 -5.72
N GLU A 123 19.68 9.61 -4.39
CA GLU A 123 20.35 8.66 -3.49
C GLU A 123 19.86 7.22 -3.70
N GLN A 124 18.57 7.00 -3.99
CA GLN A 124 18.03 5.66 -4.32
C GLN A 124 18.67 5.07 -5.58
N TYR A 125 18.84 5.87 -6.64
CA TYR A 125 19.42 5.38 -7.89
C TYR A 125 20.94 5.25 -7.83
N GLU A 126 21.64 6.11 -7.07
CA GLU A 126 23.05 5.92 -6.72
C GLU A 126 23.25 4.64 -5.91
N THR A 127 22.42 4.38 -4.91
CA THR A 127 22.44 3.12 -4.15
C THR A 127 22.24 1.90 -5.06
N LEU A 128 21.30 1.95 -6.01
CA LEU A 128 21.10 0.87 -6.96
C LEU A 128 22.33 0.64 -7.83
N ASN A 129 22.78 1.70 -8.53
CA ASN A 129 23.77 1.59 -9.61
C ASN A 129 25.19 1.41 -9.09
N ASP A 130 25.56 2.16 -8.05
CA ASP A 130 26.94 2.25 -7.60
C ASP A 130 27.25 1.29 -6.43
N THR A 131 26.20 0.77 -5.76
CA THR A 131 26.36 -0.11 -4.60
C THR A 131 25.76 -1.50 -4.82
N LEU A 132 24.47 -1.59 -5.15
CA LEU A 132 23.76 -2.88 -5.15
C LEU A 132 24.03 -3.71 -6.40
N LEU A 133 23.94 -3.12 -7.60
CA LEU A 133 24.18 -3.88 -8.83
C LEU A 133 25.59 -4.43 -8.91
N PRO A 134 26.67 -3.68 -8.57
CA PRO A 134 28.02 -4.24 -8.50
C PRO A 134 28.16 -5.37 -7.46
N ALA A 135 27.63 -5.17 -6.25
CA ALA A 135 27.70 -6.20 -5.20
C ALA A 135 26.90 -7.46 -5.55
N LEU A 136 25.78 -7.35 -6.25
CA LEU A 136 25.02 -8.49 -6.76
C LEU A 136 25.81 -9.23 -7.84
N ALA A 137 26.48 -8.52 -8.75
CA ALA A 137 27.30 -9.13 -9.79
C ALA A 137 28.48 -9.94 -9.20
N GLU A 138 29.10 -9.47 -8.10
CA GLU A 138 30.13 -10.21 -7.35
C GLU A 138 29.58 -11.52 -6.75
N GLN A 139 28.26 -11.64 -6.57
CA GLN A 139 27.57 -12.83 -6.08
C GLN A 139 26.92 -13.66 -7.20
N ASP A 140 27.34 -13.43 -8.45
CA ASP A 140 26.83 -14.10 -9.66
C ASP A 140 25.33 -13.86 -9.92
N ILE A 141 24.82 -12.71 -9.45
CA ILE A 141 23.48 -12.19 -9.71
C ILE A 141 23.62 -10.96 -10.61
N GLN A 142 23.48 -11.14 -11.92
CA GLN A 142 23.85 -10.12 -12.89
C GLN A 142 22.64 -9.53 -13.63
N PHE A 143 22.60 -8.20 -13.68
CA PHE A 143 21.64 -7.44 -14.49
C PHE A 143 22.34 -6.93 -15.74
N PHE A 144 21.98 -7.51 -16.90
CA PHE A 144 22.60 -7.17 -18.18
C PHE A 144 21.97 -5.89 -18.75
N SER A 145 22.81 -4.88 -18.99
CA SER A 145 22.42 -3.66 -19.70
C SER A 145 22.54 -3.85 -21.22
N ARG A 146 21.83 -3.04 -22.00
CA ARG A 146 21.76 -3.17 -23.47
C ARG A 146 23.11 -3.06 -24.17
N ASP A 147 23.99 -2.24 -23.64
CA ASP A 147 25.35 -2.00 -24.14
C ASP A 147 26.33 -3.15 -23.84
N THR A 148 25.93 -4.10 -23.00
CA THR A 148 26.70 -5.30 -22.68
C THR A 148 26.17 -6.57 -23.35
N TRP A 149 25.10 -6.49 -24.15
CA TRP A 149 24.53 -7.64 -24.83
C TRP A 149 25.42 -8.09 -26.00
N ASP A 150 25.84 -9.33 -25.97
CA ASP A 150 26.46 -9.99 -27.12
C ASP A 150 25.44 -10.44 -28.16
N GLU A 151 25.89 -11.12 -29.22
CA GLU A 151 25.04 -11.60 -30.30
C GLU A 151 24.00 -12.63 -29.83
N ALA A 152 24.39 -13.56 -28.94
CA ALA A 152 23.48 -14.57 -28.40
C ALA A 152 22.40 -13.96 -27.53
N MET A 153 22.77 -13.04 -26.63
CA MET A 153 21.82 -12.29 -25.81
C MET A 153 20.88 -11.45 -26.66
N SER A 154 21.40 -10.76 -27.66
CA SER A 154 20.60 -9.93 -28.57
C SER A 154 19.60 -10.75 -29.38
N ALA A 155 20.00 -11.94 -29.85
CA ALA A 155 19.12 -12.87 -30.56
C ALA A 155 18.00 -13.38 -29.63
N TRP A 156 18.35 -13.80 -28.40
CA TRP A 156 17.39 -14.25 -27.40
C TRP A 156 16.42 -13.12 -27.01
N VAL A 157 16.91 -11.90 -26.77
CA VAL A 157 16.08 -10.73 -26.45
C VAL A 157 15.05 -10.48 -27.55
N LYS A 158 15.48 -10.59 -28.81
CA LYS A 158 14.57 -10.41 -29.95
C LYS A 158 13.51 -11.49 -30.01
N ASP A 159 13.90 -12.76 -29.86
CA ASP A 159 12.96 -13.88 -29.84
C ASP A 159 11.96 -13.77 -28.69
N TYR A 160 12.48 -13.44 -27.50
CA TYR A 160 11.63 -13.23 -26.31
C TYR A 160 10.64 -12.08 -26.53
N PHE A 161 11.09 -10.98 -27.14
CA PHE A 161 10.22 -9.84 -27.48
C PHE A 161 9.13 -10.25 -28.45
N ASP A 162 9.49 -10.89 -29.54
CA ASP A 162 8.56 -11.26 -30.61
C ASP A 162 7.47 -12.23 -30.11
N ASN A 163 7.83 -13.18 -29.26
CA ASN A 163 6.94 -14.23 -28.79
C ASN A 163 6.14 -13.85 -27.53
N ASN A 164 6.69 -13.04 -26.61
CA ASN A 164 6.10 -12.84 -25.29
C ASN A 164 5.66 -11.40 -25.03
N ILE A 165 6.24 -10.42 -25.71
CA ILE A 165 6.01 -8.99 -25.43
C ILE A 165 5.22 -8.32 -26.54
N ALA A 166 5.67 -8.43 -27.79
CA ALA A 166 5.05 -7.77 -28.93
C ALA A 166 3.54 -8.06 -29.06
N PRO A 167 3.04 -9.31 -28.87
CA PRO A 167 1.62 -9.61 -29.02
C PRO A 167 0.71 -8.86 -28.05
N VAL A 168 1.23 -8.38 -26.92
CA VAL A 168 0.46 -7.68 -25.88
C VAL A 168 0.72 -6.18 -25.81
N LEU A 169 1.64 -5.67 -26.66
CA LEU A 169 1.89 -4.24 -26.79
C LEU A 169 0.99 -3.62 -27.85
N SER A 170 0.50 -2.42 -27.59
CA SER A 170 -0.30 -1.64 -28.54
C SER A 170 0.25 -0.24 -28.61
N PRO A 171 1.08 0.07 -29.62
CA PRO A 171 1.53 1.43 -29.88
C PRO A 171 0.37 2.35 -30.21
N LEU A 172 0.37 3.55 -29.66
CA LEU A 172 -0.64 4.58 -29.89
C LEU A 172 0.04 5.84 -30.42
N GLY A 173 -0.24 6.23 -31.65
CA GLY A 173 0.16 7.54 -32.18
C GLY A 173 -0.52 8.65 -31.38
N LEU A 174 0.23 9.67 -30.98
CA LEU A 174 -0.31 10.81 -30.24
C LEU A 174 -0.63 11.94 -31.25
N ASP A 175 -1.91 12.19 -31.40
CA ASP A 175 -2.44 13.26 -32.27
C ASP A 175 -2.91 14.44 -31.41
N PRO A 176 -2.48 15.68 -31.67
CA PRO A 176 -2.96 16.85 -30.94
C PRO A 176 -4.48 17.06 -31.00
N ALA A 177 -5.17 16.50 -32.00
CA ALA A 177 -6.62 16.56 -32.12
C ALA A 177 -7.37 15.61 -31.17
N HIS A 178 -6.67 14.67 -30.56
CA HIS A 178 -7.25 13.69 -29.62
C HIS A 178 -6.73 13.88 -28.20
N PRO A 179 -7.56 13.59 -27.18
CA PRO A 179 -7.10 13.63 -25.79
C PRO A 179 -5.96 12.63 -25.55
N PHE A 180 -5.00 13.03 -24.73
CA PHE A 180 -3.92 12.13 -24.32
C PHE A 180 -4.48 10.86 -23.64
N PRO A 181 -3.99 9.67 -23.99
CA PRO A 181 -4.50 8.40 -23.46
C PRO A 181 -4.45 8.35 -21.93
N ARG A 182 -5.48 7.82 -21.32
CA ARG A 182 -5.50 7.62 -19.86
C ARG A 182 -4.50 6.55 -19.46
N LEU A 183 -3.52 6.93 -18.63
CA LEU A 183 -2.52 6.02 -18.06
C LEU A 183 -2.88 5.65 -16.63
N THR A 184 -2.75 4.37 -16.32
CA THR A 184 -2.96 3.87 -14.96
C THR A 184 -1.84 4.32 -14.03
N ASN A 185 -2.16 4.52 -12.77
CA ASN A 185 -1.21 4.91 -11.73
C ASN A 185 -0.01 3.96 -11.68
N LYS A 186 1.21 4.49 -11.63
CA LYS A 186 2.48 3.75 -11.52
C LYS A 186 2.74 2.70 -12.63
N SER A 187 2.10 2.84 -13.81
CA SER A 187 2.39 1.98 -14.96
C SER A 187 3.71 2.37 -15.62
N LEU A 188 4.40 1.38 -16.21
CA LEU A 188 5.55 1.60 -17.09
C LEU A 188 5.04 2.00 -18.48
N ASN A 189 5.49 3.15 -18.96
CA ASN A 189 5.13 3.67 -20.28
C ASN A 189 6.39 4.15 -21.00
N PHE A 190 6.31 4.18 -22.32
CA PHE A 190 7.35 4.74 -23.17
C PHE A 190 6.73 5.83 -24.05
N ILE A 191 7.37 6.99 -24.09
CA ILE A 191 7.13 7.99 -25.11
C ILE A 191 8.21 7.82 -26.16
N VAL A 192 7.76 7.73 -27.42
CA VAL A 192 8.62 7.49 -28.58
C VAL A 192 8.56 8.72 -29.46
N ASP A 193 9.74 9.28 -29.78
CA ASP A 193 9.88 10.36 -30.74
C ASP A 193 10.10 9.72 -32.13
N LEU A 194 9.15 9.94 -33.05
CA LEU A 194 9.12 9.32 -34.36
C LEU A 194 9.45 10.34 -35.44
N GLN A 195 10.27 9.93 -36.39
CA GLN A 195 10.52 10.66 -37.63
C GLN A 195 10.06 9.86 -38.85
N GLY A 196 9.66 10.57 -39.92
CA GLY A 196 9.12 9.96 -41.13
C GLY A 196 7.65 10.27 -41.30
N VAL A 197 7.02 9.60 -42.24
CA VAL A 197 5.61 9.81 -42.60
C VAL A 197 4.84 8.54 -42.28
N ASP A 198 3.77 8.65 -41.50
CA ASP A 198 2.93 7.51 -41.21
C ASP A 198 2.10 7.04 -42.41
N ALA A 199 1.42 5.88 -42.25
CA ALA A 199 0.58 5.31 -43.32
C ALA A 199 -0.57 6.25 -43.78
N PHE A 200 -0.84 7.33 -43.04
CA PHE A 200 -1.86 8.35 -43.38
C PHE A 200 -1.28 9.63 -43.91
N GLY A 201 0.04 9.68 -44.20
CA GLY A 201 0.72 10.84 -44.74
C GLY A 201 1.01 11.95 -43.74
N ARG A 202 1.01 11.64 -42.42
CA ARG A 202 1.32 12.61 -41.36
C ARG A 202 2.80 12.57 -41.04
N ASP A 203 3.41 13.75 -40.99
CA ASP A 203 4.80 13.92 -40.58
C ASP A 203 4.99 13.62 -39.07
N SER A 204 6.23 13.36 -38.72
CA SER A 204 6.80 13.10 -37.39
C SER A 204 5.93 13.48 -36.19
N GLY A 205 5.85 12.62 -35.19
CA GLY A 205 5.08 12.86 -34.00
C GLY A 205 5.56 12.01 -32.82
N PHE A 206 4.78 12.03 -31.77
CA PHE A 206 5.01 11.16 -30.64
C PHE A 206 4.10 9.93 -30.69
N ALA A 207 4.62 8.80 -30.23
CA ALA A 207 3.81 7.64 -29.92
C ALA A 207 3.96 7.26 -28.44
N LEU A 208 2.94 6.59 -27.94
CA LEU A 208 2.90 6.05 -26.59
C LEU A 208 2.85 4.53 -26.66
N VAL A 209 3.75 3.86 -25.91
CA VAL A 209 3.72 2.41 -25.73
C VAL A 209 3.56 2.13 -24.24
N ARG A 210 2.52 1.37 -23.88
CA ARG A 210 2.22 1.00 -22.50
C ARG A 210 2.62 -0.44 -22.26
N ALA A 211 3.48 -0.70 -21.27
CA ALA A 211 3.79 -2.05 -20.85
C ALA A 211 2.68 -2.58 -19.91
N PRO A 212 1.97 -3.66 -20.29
CA PRO A 212 0.95 -4.27 -19.46
C PRO A 212 1.49 -4.69 -18.08
N ARG A 213 0.64 -4.62 -17.05
CA ARG A 213 1.00 -5.05 -15.70
C ARG A 213 1.21 -6.56 -15.57
N SER A 214 0.63 -7.33 -16.48
CA SER A 214 0.78 -8.79 -16.54
C SER A 214 2.19 -9.25 -16.92
N LEU A 215 2.98 -8.38 -17.58
CA LEU A 215 4.36 -8.70 -17.91
C LEU A 215 5.26 -8.51 -16.67
N PRO A 216 6.16 -9.49 -16.38
CA PRO A 216 7.19 -9.33 -15.38
C PRO A 216 8.10 -8.15 -15.72
N ARG A 217 8.64 -7.46 -14.73
CA ARG A 217 9.49 -6.26 -14.94
C ARG A 217 10.97 -6.60 -15.04
N VAL A 218 11.34 -7.73 -14.52
CA VAL A 218 12.67 -8.32 -14.60
C VAL A 218 12.52 -9.70 -15.22
N ILE A 219 13.28 -9.97 -16.23
CA ILE A 219 13.19 -11.20 -17.03
C ILE A 219 14.44 -12.03 -16.76
N PRO A 220 14.30 -13.27 -16.26
CA PRO A 220 15.44 -14.16 -16.10
C PRO A 220 15.99 -14.57 -17.47
N VAL A 221 17.30 -14.53 -17.60
CA VAL A 221 18.03 -14.98 -18.80
C VAL A 221 18.33 -16.46 -18.67
N PRO A 222 18.07 -17.27 -19.72
CA PRO A 222 18.43 -18.70 -19.70
C PRO A 222 19.93 -18.93 -19.50
N LYS A 223 20.29 -19.99 -18.77
CA LYS A 223 21.71 -20.34 -18.46
C LYS A 223 22.56 -20.67 -19.68
N ASP A 224 21.97 -21.05 -20.77
CA ASP A 224 22.65 -21.28 -22.05
C ASP A 224 22.96 -19.99 -22.82
N ILE A 225 22.36 -18.87 -22.43
CA ILE A 225 22.60 -17.57 -23.03
C ILE A 225 23.60 -16.74 -22.21
N CYS A 226 23.63 -16.90 -20.89
CA CYS A 226 24.54 -16.15 -20.02
C CYS A 226 25.32 -17.11 -19.08
N SER A 227 26.57 -16.72 -18.73
CA SER A 227 27.42 -17.51 -17.82
C SER A 227 27.07 -17.36 -16.35
N SER A 228 26.25 -16.38 -15.98
CA SER A 228 25.86 -16.10 -14.59
C SER A 228 24.81 -17.08 -14.09
N GLU A 229 24.90 -17.47 -12.81
CA GLU A 229 23.92 -18.35 -12.19
C GLU A 229 22.52 -17.74 -12.19
N HIS A 230 22.45 -16.42 -11.93
CA HIS A 230 21.23 -15.64 -11.92
C HIS A 230 21.37 -14.40 -12.82
N GLY A 231 21.11 -14.59 -14.12
CA GLY A 231 21.13 -13.51 -15.11
C GLY A 231 19.75 -12.87 -15.27
N TYR A 232 19.70 -11.54 -15.37
CA TYR A 232 18.46 -10.80 -15.52
C TYR A 232 18.58 -9.67 -16.55
N VAL A 233 17.46 -9.41 -17.25
CA VAL A 233 17.30 -8.23 -18.12
C VAL A 233 16.03 -7.48 -17.73
N PHE A 234 16.09 -6.16 -17.70
CA PHE A 234 14.89 -5.35 -17.47
C PHE A 234 13.95 -5.39 -18.68
N LEU A 235 12.66 -5.58 -18.44
CA LEU A 235 11.62 -5.49 -19.47
C LEU A 235 11.73 -4.18 -20.26
N SER A 236 12.04 -3.07 -19.56
CA SER A 236 12.22 -1.76 -20.20
C SER A 236 13.36 -1.75 -21.21
N SER A 237 14.45 -2.51 -20.95
CA SER A 237 15.59 -2.64 -21.86
C SER A 237 15.22 -3.45 -23.11
N ILE A 238 14.46 -4.54 -22.95
CA ILE A 238 13.96 -5.36 -24.06
C ILE A 238 13.04 -4.53 -24.97
N ILE A 239 12.02 -3.87 -24.38
CA ILE A 239 11.07 -3.05 -25.15
C ILE A 239 11.81 -1.93 -25.87
N HIS A 240 12.73 -1.24 -25.20
CA HIS A 240 13.49 -0.16 -25.80
C HIS A 240 14.31 -0.63 -27.02
N SER A 241 14.98 -1.81 -26.93
CA SER A 241 15.83 -2.32 -28.01
C SER A 241 15.05 -2.72 -29.27
N GLN A 242 13.80 -3.15 -29.08
CA GLN A 242 12.94 -3.64 -30.17
C GLN A 242 11.89 -2.62 -30.62
N MET A 243 11.97 -1.38 -30.15
CA MET A 243 10.95 -0.36 -30.43
C MET A 243 10.80 -0.09 -31.93
N GLY A 244 11.88 -0.18 -32.69
CA GLY A 244 11.86 0.05 -34.15
C GLY A 244 10.96 -0.91 -34.92
N SER A 245 10.85 -2.17 -34.46
CA SER A 245 10.00 -3.16 -35.11
C SER A 245 8.49 -2.89 -34.98
N MET A 246 8.10 -2.02 -34.07
CA MET A 246 6.70 -1.70 -33.81
C MET A 246 6.14 -0.58 -34.69
N PHE A 247 6.98 0.15 -35.44
CA PHE A 247 6.57 1.31 -36.21
C PHE A 247 6.98 1.15 -37.67
N SER A 248 6.10 0.58 -38.52
CA SER A 248 6.35 0.42 -39.91
C SER A 248 6.29 1.78 -40.66
N GLY A 249 7.36 2.15 -41.36
CA GLY A 249 7.44 3.38 -42.15
C GLY A 249 7.82 4.63 -41.36
N MET A 250 8.08 4.51 -40.06
CA MET A 250 8.59 5.60 -39.22
C MET A 250 9.77 5.11 -38.38
N ASP A 251 10.75 5.99 -38.16
CA ASP A 251 11.95 5.69 -37.41
C ASP A 251 11.85 6.25 -35.95
N PRO A 252 11.97 5.44 -34.89
CA PRO A 252 12.07 5.95 -33.56
C PRO A 252 13.46 6.56 -33.29
N VAL A 253 13.53 7.87 -33.27
CA VAL A 253 14.76 8.63 -33.00
C VAL A 253 15.02 8.81 -31.49
N GLY A 254 14.01 8.52 -30.65
CA GLY A 254 14.14 8.55 -29.20
C GLY A 254 13.06 7.73 -28.51
N VAL A 255 13.47 6.96 -27.50
CA VAL A 255 12.58 6.10 -26.70
C VAL A 255 12.85 6.35 -25.22
N TYR A 256 11.86 6.86 -24.50
CA TYR A 256 12.04 7.27 -23.10
C TYR A 256 10.96 6.66 -22.21
N GLN A 257 11.39 5.87 -21.24
CA GLN A 257 10.49 5.33 -20.24
C GLN A 257 10.05 6.41 -19.25
N PHE A 258 8.81 6.30 -18.79
CA PHE A 258 8.27 7.17 -17.77
C PHE A 258 7.19 6.51 -16.94
N LYS A 259 6.99 7.04 -15.72
CA LYS A 259 5.95 6.63 -14.77
C LYS A 259 5.25 7.87 -14.24
N VAL A 260 3.91 7.80 -14.11
CA VAL A 260 3.10 8.84 -13.45
C VAL A 260 2.56 8.30 -12.15
N THR A 261 2.82 9.00 -11.04
CA THR A 261 2.18 8.76 -9.75
C THR A 261 0.98 9.68 -9.63
N ARG A 262 -0.17 9.11 -9.25
CA ARG A 262 -1.45 9.82 -9.17
C ARG A 262 -1.97 9.89 -7.75
N ASN A 263 -2.84 10.86 -7.48
CA ASN A 263 -3.59 10.90 -6.23
C ASN A 263 -4.37 9.60 -6.04
N GLY A 264 -4.09 8.91 -4.93
CA GLY A 264 -4.71 7.64 -4.55
C GLY A 264 -5.77 7.78 -3.44
N ASP A 265 -6.05 9.00 -2.98
CA ASP A 265 -7.04 9.22 -1.93
C ASP A 265 -8.47 9.07 -2.50
N LEU A 266 -9.30 8.34 -1.77
CA LEU A 266 -10.70 8.11 -2.13
C LEU A 266 -11.57 9.13 -1.41
N TYR A 267 -12.35 9.88 -2.18
CA TYR A 267 -13.29 10.86 -1.64
C TYR A 267 -14.69 10.26 -1.62
N VAL A 268 -15.13 9.81 -0.45
CA VAL A 268 -16.51 9.41 -0.21
C VAL A 268 -17.10 10.43 0.74
N SER A 269 -18.16 11.15 0.31
CA SER A 269 -18.85 12.12 1.15
C SER A 269 -19.57 11.41 2.30
N ASP A 270 -19.64 12.08 3.47
CA ASP A 270 -20.36 11.52 4.63
C ASP A 270 -21.87 11.38 4.37
N GLU A 271 -22.42 12.07 3.36
CA GLU A 271 -23.82 11.98 2.93
C GLU A 271 -24.11 10.66 2.15
N GLU A 272 -23.11 10.06 1.53
CA GLU A 272 -23.23 8.79 0.82
C GLU A 272 -23.13 7.54 1.71
N VAL A 273 -23.09 7.73 3.01
CA VAL A 273 -22.88 6.67 4.01
C VAL A 273 -23.94 5.57 3.99
N ALA A 274 -25.14 5.84 3.49
CA ALA A 274 -26.20 4.82 3.36
C ALA A 274 -25.77 3.61 2.51
N ASN A 275 -24.75 3.74 1.67
CA ASN A 275 -24.18 2.66 0.88
C ASN A 275 -22.66 2.81 0.67
N LEU A 276 -21.91 2.91 1.79
CA LEU A 276 -20.46 3.11 1.81
C LEU A 276 -19.71 2.13 0.87
N ARG A 277 -20.18 0.88 0.79
CA ARG A 277 -19.59 -0.11 -0.10
C ARG A 277 -19.70 0.30 -1.57
N ARG A 278 -20.90 0.70 -2.04
CA ARG A 278 -21.11 1.13 -3.44
C ARG A 278 -20.33 2.40 -3.77
N ALA A 279 -20.30 3.35 -2.86
CA ALA A 279 -19.53 4.58 -3.03
C ALA A 279 -18.05 4.26 -3.20
N LEU A 280 -17.49 3.39 -2.36
CA LEU A 280 -16.10 2.95 -2.48
C LEU A 280 -15.85 2.16 -3.76
N GLU A 281 -16.73 1.28 -4.18
CA GLU A 281 -16.60 0.52 -5.45
C GLU A 281 -16.51 1.47 -6.66
N SER A 282 -17.31 2.53 -6.70
CA SER A 282 -17.26 3.53 -7.78
C SER A 282 -15.97 4.35 -7.77
N GLU A 283 -15.53 4.78 -6.59
CA GLU A 283 -14.30 5.56 -6.43
C GLU A 283 -13.04 4.74 -6.71
N LEU A 284 -13.03 3.45 -6.36
CA LEU A 284 -11.90 2.54 -6.66
C LEU A 284 -11.61 2.42 -8.15
N LEU A 285 -12.65 2.44 -9.00
CA LEU A 285 -12.48 2.43 -10.45
C LEU A 285 -11.80 3.72 -10.94
N GLN A 286 -12.06 4.86 -10.30
CA GLN A 286 -11.48 6.16 -10.66
C GLN A 286 -10.08 6.38 -10.08
N ARG A 287 -9.71 5.69 -8.99
CA ARG A 287 -8.43 5.83 -8.30
C ARG A 287 -7.21 5.70 -9.21
N ASN A 288 -7.26 4.78 -10.16
CA ASN A 288 -6.18 4.57 -11.12
C ASN A 288 -5.98 5.76 -12.07
N PHE A 289 -6.94 6.70 -12.13
CA PHE A 289 -6.97 7.84 -13.03
C PHE A 289 -7.08 9.18 -12.30
N GLY A 290 -6.78 9.22 -11.01
CA GLY A 290 -6.73 10.44 -10.22
C GLY A 290 -5.75 11.48 -10.79
N GLN A 291 -5.78 12.70 -10.25
CA GLN A 291 -4.87 13.77 -10.66
C GLN A 291 -3.41 13.32 -10.55
N ALA A 292 -2.59 13.64 -11.55
CA ALA A 292 -1.15 13.37 -11.50
C ALA A 292 -0.49 14.22 -10.41
N VAL A 293 0.46 13.61 -9.69
CA VAL A 293 1.19 14.23 -8.58
C VAL A 293 2.69 14.28 -8.85
N ARG A 294 3.24 13.24 -9.49
CA ARG A 294 4.67 13.09 -9.79
C ARG A 294 4.87 12.43 -11.15
N LEU A 295 5.87 12.87 -11.89
CA LEU A 295 6.34 12.29 -13.14
C LEU A 295 7.79 11.84 -12.97
N GLU A 296 8.06 10.55 -13.13
CA GLU A 296 9.42 10.01 -13.24
C GLU A 296 9.72 9.72 -14.71
N VAL A 297 10.87 10.18 -15.20
CA VAL A 297 11.32 10.01 -16.57
C VAL A 297 12.76 9.54 -16.63
N ALA A 298 13.13 8.83 -17.69
CA ALA A 298 14.53 8.47 -17.95
C ALA A 298 15.43 9.73 -17.89
N ALA A 299 16.61 9.61 -17.30
CA ALA A 299 17.53 10.74 -17.12
C ALA A 299 17.92 11.44 -18.43
N ASN A 300 18.02 10.68 -19.53
CA ASN A 300 18.35 11.14 -20.88
C ASN A 300 17.14 11.68 -21.66
N CYS A 301 15.94 11.75 -21.05
CA CYS A 301 14.75 12.28 -21.72
C CYS A 301 14.93 13.78 -22.04
N PRO A 302 14.74 14.22 -23.33
CA PRO A 302 14.94 15.60 -23.73
C PRO A 302 13.92 16.56 -23.08
N PRO A 303 14.31 17.83 -22.83
CA PRO A 303 13.43 18.84 -22.24
C PRO A 303 12.11 19.03 -23.02
N LYS A 304 12.14 18.94 -24.37
CA LYS A 304 10.95 19.05 -25.21
C LYS A 304 9.89 17.99 -24.87
N ILE A 305 10.32 16.76 -24.68
CA ILE A 305 9.44 15.63 -24.35
C ILE A 305 8.94 15.75 -22.91
N ILE A 306 9.82 16.11 -21.98
CA ILE A 306 9.42 16.38 -20.59
C ILE A 306 8.33 17.45 -20.54
N LYS A 307 8.53 18.56 -21.24
CA LYS A 307 7.55 19.66 -21.29
C LYS A 307 6.23 19.24 -21.90
N TYR A 308 6.28 18.40 -22.94
CA TYR A 308 5.07 17.80 -23.51
C TYR A 308 4.31 16.97 -22.46
N LEU A 309 4.99 16.04 -21.75
CA LEU A 309 4.37 15.22 -20.70
C LEU A 309 3.84 16.08 -19.53
N GLN A 310 4.59 17.09 -19.09
CA GLN A 310 4.14 18.03 -18.06
C GLN A 310 2.80 18.69 -18.43
N ASN A 311 2.67 19.16 -19.65
CA ASN A 311 1.44 19.79 -20.15
C ASN A 311 0.27 18.79 -20.15
N GLN A 312 0.50 17.53 -20.58
CA GLN A 312 -0.52 16.49 -20.60
C GLN A 312 -1.00 16.13 -19.19
N PHE A 313 -0.10 16.11 -18.21
CA PHE A 313 -0.42 15.73 -16.83
C PHE A 313 -0.68 16.93 -15.91
N LYS A 314 -0.56 18.18 -16.41
CA LYS A 314 -0.69 19.42 -15.64
C LYS A 314 0.27 19.45 -14.45
N LEU A 315 1.52 19.09 -14.67
CA LEU A 315 2.60 19.07 -13.70
C LEU A 315 3.59 20.23 -13.95
N SER A 316 4.20 20.69 -12.87
CA SER A 316 5.27 21.71 -12.87
C SER A 316 6.66 21.06 -12.91
N ASP A 317 7.71 21.88 -13.04
CA ASP A 317 9.09 21.40 -13.11
C ASP A 317 9.51 20.67 -11.82
N ILE A 318 9.02 21.11 -10.66
CA ILE A 318 9.30 20.49 -9.36
C ILE A 318 8.72 19.08 -9.20
N ASP A 319 7.77 18.70 -10.05
CA ASP A 319 7.09 17.41 -10.01
C ASP A 319 7.78 16.36 -10.88
N VAL A 320 8.84 16.74 -11.61
CA VAL A 320 9.55 15.88 -12.55
C VAL A 320 10.83 15.35 -11.93
N TYR A 321 10.94 14.03 -11.88
CA TYR A 321 12.08 13.29 -11.34
C TYR A 321 12.80 12.57 -12.49
N ARG A 322 14.05 12.96 -12.78
CA ARG A 322 14.90 12.29 -13.76
C ARG A 322 15.63 11.14 -13.09
N VAL A 323 15.47 9.93 -13.60
CA VAL A 323 15.98 8.72 -12.97
C VAL A 323 16.96 7.98 -13.88
N ASN A 324 18.11 7.60 -13.35
CA ASN A 324 19.14 6.85 -14.07
C ASN A 324 18.98 5.34 -13.80
N GLY A 325 17.96 4.73 -14.41
CA GLY A 325 17.65 3.32 -14.22
C GLY A 325 16.18 3.02 -14.55
N PRO A 326 15.66 1.86 -14.14
CA PRO A 326 14.28 1.51 -14.39
C PRO A 326 13.35 2.42 -13.58
N VAL A 327 12.32 2.97 -14.19
CA VAL A 327 11.28 3.67 -13.44
C VAL A 327 10.53 2.67 -12.56
N ASN A 328 10.23 3.06 -11.32
CA ASN A 328 9.57 2.20 -10.33
C ASN A 328 10.44 1.07 -9.76
N LEU A 329 11.41 1.43 -8.91
CA LEU A 329 12.34 0.50 -8.25
C LEU A 329 11.65 -0.61 -7.44
N ASN A 330 10.43 -0.38 -6.95
CA ASN A 330 9.66 -1.40 -6.21
C ASN A 330 9.42 -2.69 -7.04
N ARG A 331 9.62 -2.64 -8.36
CA ARG A 331 9.48 -3.82 -9.24
C ARG A 331 10.62 -4.83 -9.13
N LEU A 332 11.65 -4.51 -8.36
CA LEU A 332 12.74 -5.42 -8.01
C LEU A 332 12.43 -6.25 -6.75
N VAL A 333 11.29 -6.01 -6.08
CA VAL A 333 10.96 -6.61 -4.78
C VAL A 333 10.82 -8.14 -4.82
N ASP A 334 10.46 -8.69 -5.98
CA ASP A 334 10.26 -10.14 -6.15
C ASP A 334 11.59 -10.90 -6.30
N ILE A 335 12.66 -10.23 -6.77
CA ILE A 335 13.98 -10.84 -7.00
C ILE A 335 14.55 -11.58 -5.77
N PRO A 336 14.55 -10.99 -4.56
CA PRO A 336 15.03 -11.69 -3.38
C PRO A 336 14.27 -12.99 -3.07
N ASP A 337 13.00 -13.10 -3.46
CA ASP A 337 12.20 -14.30 -3.21
C ASP A 337 12.44 -15.39 -4.27
N GLU A 338 12.76 -15.00 -5.51
CA GLU A 338 13.04 -15.91 -6.62
C GLU A 338 14.43 -16.60 -6.52
N ILE A 339 15.39 -15.93 -5.86
CA ILE A 339 16.77 -16.43 -5.75
C ILE A 339 16.90 -17.33 -4.50
N ASP A 340 17.30 -18.59 -4.68
CA ASP A 340 17.58 -19.53 -3.57
C ASP A 340 19.02 -19.38 -3.06
N ARG A 341 19.29 -18.28 -2.35
CA ARG A 341 20.57 -17.93 -1.72
C ARG A 341 20.32 -17.51 -0.26
N PRO A 342 20.15 -18.49 0.66
CA PRO A 342 19.87 -18.20 2.09
C PRO A 342 20.98 -17.40 2.78
N ASP A 343 22.24 -17.56 2.30
CA ASP A 343 23.40 -16.80 2.77
C ASP A 343 23.32 -15.30 2.49
N LEU A 344 22.53 -14.88 1.51
CA LEU A 344 22.31 -13.48 1.15
C LEU A 344 21.00 -12.90 1.73
N LYS A 345 20.32 -13.64 2.59
CA LYS A 345 19.03 -13.27 3.23
C LYS A 345 19.16 -13.35 4.76
N TYR A 346 18.21 -12.74 5.47
CA TYR A 346 18.07 -13.01 6.89
C TYR A 346 17.72 -14.47 7.14
N ASN A 347 18.24 -15.03 8.22
CA ASN A 347 17.82 -16.34 8.68
C ASN A 347 16.31 -16.39 8.91
N ALA A 348 15.67 -17.46 8.46
CA ALA A 348 14.24 -17.65 8.71
C ALA A 348 13.98 -17.66 10.23
N PHE A 349 13.08 -16.80 10.66
CA PHE A 349 12.68 -16.71 12.05
C PHE A 349 11.47 -17.62 12.31
N THR A 350 11.61 -18.57 13.24
CA THR A 350 10.49 -19.40 13.67
C THR A 350 10.02 -18.91 15.02
N PRO A 351 8.78 -18.40 15.13
CA PRO A 351 8.21 -17.96 16.40
C PRO A 351 8.17 -19.10 17.43
N SER A 352 8.58 -18.83 18.66
CA SER A 352 8.48 -19.81 19.74
C SER A 352 7.05 -19.88 20.28
N ILE A 353 6.63 -21.06 20.77
CA ILE A 353 5.40 -21.16 21.53
C ILE A 353 5.62 -20.45 22.87
N ALA A 354 4.68 -19.59 23.28
CA ALA A 354 4.78 -18.90 24.56
C ALA A 354 4.96 -19.90 25.72
N PRO A 355 5.84 -19.65 26.69
CA PRO A 355 6.12 -20.59 27.78
C PRO A 355 4.86 -21.04 28.56
N THR A 356 3.85 -20.17 28.60
CA THR A 356 2.54 -20.51 29.18
C THR A 356 1.83 -21.64 28.42
N PHE A 357 2.13 -21.90 27.17
CA PHE A 357 1.54 -22.96 26.34
C PHE A 357 2.50 -24.10 26.04
N SER A 358 3.81 -23.96 26.32
CA SER A 358 4.87 -24.85 25.84
C SER A 358 4.80 -26.29 26.30
N ALA A 359 4.17 -26.57 27.42
CA ALA A 359 4.13 -27.93 28.00
C ALA A 359 2.97 -28.80 27.46
N THR A 360 2.00 -28.25 26.75
CA THR A 360 0.73 -28.94 26.46
C THR A 360 0.07 -28.54 25.15
N PHE A 361 0.74 -27.71 24.33
CA PHE A 361 0.16 -27.24 23.07
C PHE A 361 0.42 -28.23 21.92
N ASP A 362 -0.27 -29.40 22.01
CA ASP A 362 -0.21 -30.46 20.98
C ASP A 362 -1.53 -30.57 20.19
N GLY A 363 -2.45 -29.60 20.35
CA GLY A 363 -3.77 -29.63 19.73
C GLY A 363 -4.82 -30.47 20.45
N SER A 364 -4.45 -31.22 21.47
CA SER A 364 -5.39 -32.02 22.29
C SER A 364 -5.99 -31.21 23.47
N MET A 365 -5.38 -30.08 23.80
CA MET A 365 -5.78 -29.23 24.92
C MET A 365 -7.07 -28.45 24.64
N ASN A 366 -7.99 -28.42 25.60
CA ASN A 366 -9.12 -27.51 25.52
C ASN A 366 -8.66 -26.09 25.85
N ILE A 367 -8.66 -25.20 24.85
CA ILE A 367 -8.16 -23.82 25.00
C ILE A 367 -8.99 -23.01 26.01
N PHE A 368 -10.30 -23.26 26.08
CA PHE A 368 -11.19 -22.54 27.03
C PHE A 368 -10.86 -22.87 28.47
N ASP A 369 -10.65 -24.16 28.79
CA ASP A 369 -10.26 -24.58 30.12
C ASP A 369 -8.90 -24.02 30.50
N TYR A 370 -7.97 -24.01 29.55
CA TYR A 370 -6.63 -23.49 29.79
C TYR A 370 -6.65 -21.97 30.08
N VAL A 371 -7.34 -21.21 29.24
CA VAL A 371 -7.47 -19.74 29.41
C VAL A 371 -8.21 -19.40 30.69
N SER A 372 -9.28 -20.15 31.04
CA SER A 372 -10.05 -19.87 32.25
C SER A 372 -9.23 -20.02 33.54
N GLN A 373 -8.22 -20.89 33.53
CA GLN A 373 -7.35 -21.14 34.69
C GLN A 373 -6.18 -20.15 34.82
N ARG A 374 -5.77 -19.52 33.71
CA ARG A 374 -4.53 -18.73 33.59
C ARG A 374 -4.71 -17.29 33.11
N SER A 375 -5.94 -16.85 32.82
CA SER A 375 -6.20 -15.49 32.36
C SER A 375 -5.83 -14.44 33.42
N PRO A 376 -5.27 -13.27 33.00
CA PRO A 376 -4.93 -12.91 31.65
C PRO A 376 -3.63 -13.52 31.13
N ILE A 377 -3.58 -13.86 29.83
CA ILE A 377 -2.39 -14.38 29.18
C ILE A 377 -1.86 -13.30 28.23
N LEU A 378 -0.57 -12.96 28.34
CA LEU A 378 0.13 -12.05 27.45
C LEU A 378 0.90 -12.84 26.38
N LEU A 379 0.73 -12.44 25.11
CA LEU A 379 1.49 -12.96 23.97
C LEU A 379 2.27 -11.83 23.31
N HIS A 380 3.53 -12.10 22.97
CA HIS A 380 4.43 -11.14 22.34
C HIS A 380 4.71 -11.51 20.88
N HIS A 381 3.83 -11.10 19.97
CA HIS A 381 4.01 -11.30 18.54
C HIS A 381 4.97 -10.26 17.94
N PRO A 382 5.75 -10.62 16.89
CA PRO A 382 5.82 -11.90 16.18
C PRO A 382 6.78 -12.93 16.80
N TYR A 383 7.43 -12.63 17.94
CA TYR A 383 8.42 -13.51 18.56
C TYR A 383 7.82 -14.78 19.16
N GLN A 384 6.58 -14.69 19.62
CA GLN A 384 5.79 -15.84 20.03
C GLN A 384 4.75 -16.18 18.97
N SER A 385 4.50 -17.50 18.81
CA SER A 385 3.54 -18.01 17.83
C SER A 385 2.12 -17.46 18.04
N TYR A 386 1.44 -17.23 16.94
CA TYR A 386 0.03 -16.85 16.93
C TYR A 386 -0.92 -18.07 17.01
N ASP A 387 -0.39 -19.30 16.98
CA ASP A 387 -1.15 -20.56 17.04
C ASP A 387 -2.16 -20.63 18.18
N PRO A 388 -1.88 -20.16 19.41
CA PRO A 388 -2.88 -20.17 20.49
C PRO A 388 -4.13 -19.35 20.17
N VAL A 389 -4.00 -18.25 19.44
CA VAL A 389 -5.15 -17.40 19.03
C VAL A 389 -5.93 -18.06 17.89
N ILE A 390 -5.23 -18.68 16.94
CA ILE A 390 -5.85 -19.47 15.87
C ILE A 390 -6.62 -20.65 16.46
N GLU A 391 -6.01 -21.34 17.42
CA GLU A 391 -6.62 -22.48 18.09
C GLU A 391 -7.89 -22.10 18.87
N LEU A 392 -7.89 -20.91 19.49
CA LEU A 392 -9.10 -20.37 20.12
C LEU A 392 -10.26 -20.26 19.12
N VAL A 393 -10.02 -19.74 17.91
CA VAL A 393 -11.05 -19.60 16.89
C VAL A 393 -11.45 -20.96 16.32
N ARG A 394 -10.46 -21.84 16.09
CA ARG A 394 -10.69 -23.20 15.60
C ARG A 394 -11.59 -24.00 16.54
N GLN A 395 -11.26 -24.02 17.84
CA GLN A 395 -12.09 -24.70 18.83
C GLN A 395 -13.45 -24.00 19.01
N ALA A 396 -13.50 -22.66 18.95
CA ALA A 396 -14.76 -21.94 18.99
C ALA A 396 -15.69 -22.31 17.82
N ALA A 397 -15.14 -22.58 16.64
CA ALA A 397 -15.95 -22.99 15.49
C ALA A 397 -16.61 -24.37 15.69
N SER A 398 -15.93 -25.31 16.36
CA SER A 398 -16.41 -26.69 16.52
C SER A 398 -17.11 -26.96 17.87
N ASP A 399 -16.88 -26.17 18.92
CA ASP A 399 -17.48 -26.42 20.25
C ASP A 399 -18.98 -26.12 20.26
N PRO A 400 -19.85 -27.12 20.55
CA PRO A 400 -21.30 -26.93 20.58
C PRO A 400 -21.78 -25.96 21.67
N ASN A 401 -20.96 -25.68 22.67
CA ASN A 401 -21.28 -24.71 23.73
C ASN A 401 -21.01 -23.27 23.32
N VAL A 402 -20.25 -23.02 22.26
CA VAL A 402 -20.06 -21.68 21.70
C VAL A 402 -21.30 -21.24 20.93
N LEU A 403 -21.85 -20.10 21.32
CA LEU A 403 -23.08 -19.55 20.77
C LEU A 403 -22.81 -18.45 19.75
N ALA A 404 -21.82 -17.60 20.04
CA ALA A 404 -21.50 -16.46 19.19
C ALA A 404 -20.00 -16.18 19.12
N ILE A 405 -19.56 -15.66 17.98
CA ILE A 405 -18.21 -15.17 17.72
C ILE A 405 -18.30 -13.75 17.14
N LYS A 406 -17.57 -12.78 17.71
CA LYS A 406 -17.50 -11.42 17.21
C LYS A 406 -16.05 -11.04 16.95
N GLN A 407 -15.74 -10.60 15.75
CA GLN A 407 -14.37 -10.32 15.31
C GLN A 407 -14.29 -8.98 14.58
N THR A 408 -13.23 -8.20 14.85
CA THR A 408 -12.87 -7.04 14.03
C THR A 408 -11.81 -7.43 13.00
N LEU A 409 -11.98 -7.05 11.73
CA LEU A 409 -11.01 -7.26 10.66
C LEU A 409 -10.63 -5.92 10.06
N TYR A 410 -9.33 -5.68 9.92
CA TYR A 410 -8.79 -4.45 9.32
C TYR A 410 -7.99 -4.74 8.04
N ARG A 411 -7.06 -5.69 8.10
CA ARG A 411 -6.26 -6.22 6.99
C ARG A 411 -6.12 -7.72 7.21
N THR A 412 -6.80 -8.50 6.39
CA THR A 412 -6.79 -9.96 6.51
C THR A 412 -6.96 -10.53 5.11
N GLY A 413 -6.04 -11.39 4.68
CA GLY A 413 -6.15 -12.09 3.40
C GLY A 413 -7.39 -13.00 3.38
N THR A 414 -7.99 -13.18 2.21
CA THR A 414 -9.14 -14.09 2.01
C THR A 414 -8.82 -15.55 2.29
N GLN A 415 -7.55 -15.95 2.22
CA GLN A 415 -7.06 -17.30 2.51
C GLN A 415 -6.64 -17.49 3.98
N SER A 416 -6.88 -16.52 4.84
CA SER A 416 -6.56 -16.59 6.26
C SER A 416 -7.31 -17.73 6.96
N LEU A 417 -6.62 -18.48 7.82
CA LEU A 417 -7.23 -19.51 8.69
C LEU A 417 -8.36 -18.95 9.57
N PHE A 418 -8.25 -17.69 9.98
CA PHE A 418 -9.32 -16.99 10.69
C PHE A 418 -10.62 -16.95 9.88
N VAL A 419 -10.54 -16.49 8.64
CA VAL A 419 -11.69 -16.43 7.72
C VAL A 419 -12.29 -17.80 7.55
N LYS A 420 -11.48 -18.83 7.33
CA LYS A 420 -11.91 -20.22 7.22
C LYS A 420 -12.72 -20.65 8.46
N TYR A 421 -12.18 -20.47 9.65
CA TYR A 421 -12.86 -20.92 10.89
C TYR A 421 -14.09 -20.08 11.23
N LEU A 422 -14.14 -18.81 10.90
CA LEU A 422 -15.36 -18.01 11.04
C LEU A 422 -16.48 -18.51 10.12
N MET A 423 -16.15 -18.89 8.88
CA MET A 423 -17.11 -19.48 7.96
C MET A 423 -17.57 -20.87 8.43
N GLU A 424 -16.68 -21.70 8.96
CA GLU A 424 -17.03 -22.99 9.57
C GLU A 424 -17.97 -22.80 10.77
N ALA A 425 -17.70 -21.82 11.63
CA ALA A 425 -18.56 -21.49 12.76
C ALA A 425 -19.98 -21.08 12.32
N SER A 426 -20.09 -20.25 11.28
CA SER A 426 -21.39 -19.85 10.72
C SER A 426 -22.16 -21.05 10.15
N ARG A 427 -21.48 -21.92 9.40
CA ARG A 427 -22.08 -23.17 8.87
C ARG A 427 -22.51 -24.13 9.98
N ALA A 428 -21.83 -24.11 11.13
CA ALA A 428 -22.20 -24.87 12.32
C ALA A 428 -23.35 -24.23 13.12
N GLY A 429 -24.00 -23.18 12.59
CA GLY A 429 -25.16 -22.52 13.20
C GLY A 429 -24.85 -21.55 14.32
N LYS A 430 -23.61 -21.07 14.46
CA LYS A 430 -23.24 -20.07 15.47
C LYS A 430 -23.53 -18.68 14.94
N ASP A 431 -23.87 -17.75 15.86
CA ASP A 431 -24.00 -16.32 15.54
C ASP A 431 -22.62 -15.71 15.34
N VAL A 432 -22.25 -15.44 14.09
CA VAL A 432 -20.95 -14.86 13.75
C VAL A 432 -21.16 -13.43 13.26
N THR A 433 -20.58 -12.46 13.95
CA THR A 433 -20.55 -11.05 13.56
C THR A 433 -19.12 -10.60 13.29
N VAL A 434 -18.89 -10.02 12.11
CA VAL A 434 -17.58 -9.47 11.73
C VAL A 434 -17.71 -7.98 11.44
N VAL A 435 -16.89 -7.16 12.11
CA VAL A 435 -16.78 -5.74 11.84
C VAL A 435 -15.58 -5.51 10.92
N ILE A 436 -15.81 -5.06 9.68
CA ILE A 436 -14.77 -4.81 8.68
C ILE A 436 -14.56 -3.31 8.51
N GLU A 437 -13.29 -2.87 8.53
CA GLU A 437 -12.90 -1.52 8.16
C GLU A 437 -12.72 -1.43 6.64
N LEU A 438 -13.71 -0.91 5.93
CA LEU A 438 -13.64 -0.77 4.46
C LEU A 438 -12.66 0.31 4.02
N ARG A 439 -12.42 1.35 4.83
CA ARG A 439 -11.47 2.43 4.53
C ARG A 439 -10.04 2.11 5.00
N ALA A 440 -9.66 0.82 5.02
CA ALA A 440 -8.28 0.42 5.20
C ALA A 440 -7.50 0.76 3.94
N ARG A 441 -6.69 1.81 4.00
CA ARG A 441 -6.02 2.43 2.83
C ARG A 441 -5.24 1.40 2.01
N PHE A 442 -5.50 1.35 0.71
CA PHE A 442 -4.99 0.41 -0.30
C PHE A 442 -5.51 -1.04 -0.20
N ASP A 443 -6.25 -1.39 0.87
CA ASP A 443 -6.88 -2.70 1.02
C ASP A 443 -8.41 -2.64 0.84
N GLU A 444 -8.93 -1.51 0.38
CA GLU A 444 -10.38 -1.30 0.25
C GLU A 444 -11.03 -2.37 -0.65
N GLU A 445 -10.43 -2.66 -1.80
CA GLU A 445 -10.92 -3.68 -2.74
C GLU A 445 -10.88 -5.08 -2.13
N ALA A 446 -9.76 -5.45 -1.48
CA ALA A 446 -9.61 -6.72 -0.80
C ALA A 446 -10.62 -6.88 0.34
N ASN A 447 -10.87 -5.81 1.11
CA ASN A 447 -11.82 -5.82 2.22
C ASN A 447 -13.29 -5.89 1.73
N ILE A 448 -13.62 -5.26 0.60
CA ILE A 448 -14.92 -5.40 -0.04
C ILE A 448 -15.15 -6.85 -0.51
N HIS A 449 -14.15 -7.45 -1.14
CA HIS A 449 -14.23 -8.85 -1.56
C HIS A 449 -14.36 -9.79 -0.36
N LEU A 450 -13.58 -9.58 0.70
CA LEU A 450 -13.68 -10.34 1.94
C LEU A 450 -15.08 -10.22 2.58
N ALA A 451 -15.64 -9.01 2.61
CA ALA A 451 -16.97 -8.77 3.13
C ALA A 451 -18.04 -9.57 2.38
N THR A 452 -17.92 -9.62 1.04
CA THR A 452 -18.83 -10.42 0.21
C THR A 452 -18.71 -11.91 0.53
N LEU A 453 -17.48 -12.43 0.58
CA LEU A 453 -17.20 -13.83 0.90
C LEU A 453 -17.81 -14.25 2.26
N LEU A 454 -17.69 -13.40 3.28
CA LEU A 454 -18.24 -13.64 4.61
C LEU A 454 -19.76 -13.58 4.63
N GLN A 455 -20.39 -12.63 3.91
CA GLN A 455 -21.84 -12.52 3.79
C GLN A 455 -22.43 -13.75 3.07
N ASP A 456 -21.80 -14.22 2.00
CA ASP A 456 -22.22 -15.42 1.27
C ASP A 456 -22.14 -16.67 2.15
N ALA A 457 -21.25 -16.69 3.16
CA ALA A 457 -21.17 -17.75 4.16
C ALA A 457 -22.18 -17.60 5.32
N GLY A 458 -23.10 -16.62 5.26
CA GLY A 458 -24.11 -16.39 6.30
C GLY A 458 -23.62 -15.62 7.53
N ILE A 459 -22.44 -14.97 7.45
CA ILE A 459 -21.89 -14.15 8.54
C ILE A 459 -22.48 -12.75 8.49
N GLN A 460 -22.85 -12.22 9.64
CA GLN A 460 -23.27 -10.82 9.77
C GLN A 460 -22.05 -9.90 9.63
N VAL A 461 -21.97 -9.15 8.54
CA VAL A 461 -20.89 -8.17 8.31
C VAL A 461 -21.38 -6.76 8.64
N VAL A 462 -20.61 -6.07 9.47
CA VAL A 462 -20.83 -4.67 9.85
C VAL A 462 -19.69 -3.83 9.29
N TYR A 463 -20.02 -2.74 8.60
CA TYR A 463 -19.04 -1.83 7.99
C TYR A 463 -18.74 -0.66 8.92
N GLY A 464 -17.82 -0.85 9.85
CA GLY A 464 -17.29 0.21 10.69
C GLY A 464 -18.33 1.01 11.49
N VAL A 465 -17.90 2.17 11.96
CA VAL A 465 -18.76 3.18 12.62
C VAL A 465 -18.62 4.47 11.83
N VAL A 466 -19.75 5.09 11.48
CA VAL A 466 -19.78 6.35 10.73
C VAL A 466 -18.96 7.43 11.44
N GLY A 467 -18.09 8.13 10.69
CA GLY A 467 -17.20 9.16 11.21
C GLY A 467 -15.97 8.67 11.96
N PHE A 468 -15.82 7.36 12.19
CA PHE A 468 -14.68 6.77 12.90
C PHE A 468 -14.07 5.60 12.13
N LYS A 469 -12.76 5.36 12.33
CA LYS A 469 -12.11 4.15 11.85
C LYS A 469 -12.17 3.05 12.92
N THR A 470 -12.58 1.85 12.51
CA THR A 470 -12.54 0.67 13.36
C THR A 470 -11.11 0.14 13.42
N HIS A 471 -10.35 0.55 14.43
CA HIS A 471 -8.93 0.19 14.57
C HIS A 471 -8.65 -0.81 15.71
N ALA A 472 -9.64 -1.18 16.51
CA ALA A 472 -9.50 -2.22 17.54
C ALA A 472 -9.28 -3.59 16.87
N LYS A 473 -8.36 -4.39 17.41
CA LYS A 473 -8.13 -5.79 17.03
C LYS A 473 -8.66 -6.65 18.15
N MET A 474 -9.86 -7.16 17.97
CA MET A 474 -10.61 -7.83 19.03
C MET A 474 -11.38 -9.04 18.50
N LEU A 475 -11.29 -10.12 19.23
CA LEU A 475 -12.12 -11.31 19.09
C LEU A 475 -12.87 -11.55 20.40
N ILE A 476 -14.16 -11.81 20.33
CA ILE A 476 -14.99 -12.21 21.47
C ILE A 476 -15.68 -13.52 21.11
N VAL A 477 -15.48 -14.54 21.94
CA VAL A 477 -16.19 -15.82 21.88
C VAL A 477 -17.14 -15.91 23.07
N VAL A 478 -18.42 -16.13 22.79
CA VAL A 478 -19.45 -16.30 23.84
C VAL A 478 -19.77 -17.78 23.96
N ARG A 479 -19.43 -18.37 25.10
CA ARG A 479 -19.59 -19.81 25.40
C ARG A 479 -20.56 -20.01 26.56
N ARG A 480 -21.42 -21.01 26.45
CA ARG A 480 -22.28 -21.46 27.56
C ARG A 480 -21.51 -22.40 28.47
N GLU A 481 -21.38 -22.05 29.73
CA GLU A 481 -20.75 -22.87 30.75
C GLU A 481 -21.73 -23.09 31.89
N LYS A 482 -22.13 -24.36 32.07
CA LYS A 482 -23.21 -24.72 33.00
C LYS A 482 -24.47 -23.88 32.71
N LYS A 483 -24.83 -22.91 33.54
CA LYS A 483 -25.99 -22.05 33.43
C LYS A 483 -25.63 -20.57 33.11
N LYS A 484 -24.36 -20.28 32.78
CA LYS A 484 -23.87 -18.92 32.56
C LYS A 484 -23.29 -18.76 31.13
N LEU A 485 -23.32 -17.54 30.64
CA LEU A 485 -22.60 -17.17 29.44
C LEU A 485 -21.25 -16.54 29.83
N VAL A 486 -20.18 -17.19 29.38
CA VAL A 486 -18.81 -16.74 29.62
C VAL A 486 -18.26 -16.15 28.33
N LYS A 487 -17.50 -15.05 28.44
CA LYS A 487 -16.84 -14.39 27.31
C LYS A 487 -15.35 -14.65 27.38
N TYR A 488 -14.81 -15.20 26.31
CA TYR A 488 -13.37 -15.30 26.09
C TYR A 488 -12.98 -14.20 25.11
N VAL A 489 -11.99 -13.40 25.45
CA VAL A 489 -11.65 -12.20 24.71
C VAL A 489 -10.17 -12.21 24.37
N HIS A 490 -9.85 -11.99 23.10
CA HIS A 490 -8.51 -11.65 22.66
C HIS A 490 -8.50 -10.19 22.21
N VAL A 491 -7.50 -9.42 22.66
CA VAL A 491 -7.26 -8.03 22.27
C VAL A 491 -5.81 -7.90 21.82
N GLY A 492 -5.61 -7.36 20.64
CA GLY A 492 -4.28 -7.18 20.06
C GLY A 492 -3.98 -5.72 19.68
N THR A 493 -2.70 -5.37 19.65
CA THR A 493 -2.20 -4.08 19.13
C THR A 493 -1.90 -4.12 17.63
N GLY A 494 -1.59 -5.31 17.08
CA GLY A 494 -1.32 -5.57 15.67
C GLY A 494 -2.50 -6.18 14.93
N ASN A 495 -2.49 -6.11 13.59
CA ASN A 495 -3.45 -6.80 12.75
C ASN A 495 -3.29 -8.33 12.87
N LEU A 496 -4.33 -9.06 12.48
CA LEU A 496 -4.26 -10.52 12.32
C LEU A 496 -3.26 -10.84 11.18
N PRO A 497 -2.45 -11.90 11.30
CA PRO A 497 -1.55 -12.29 10.23
C PRO A 497 -2.35 -12.66 8.97
N CYS A 498 -1.92 -12.13 7.82
CA CYS A 498 -2.55 -12.40 6.53
C CYS A 498 -2.20 -13.81 6.05
N ASP A 499 -0.96 -14.22 6.25
CA ASP A 499 -0.42 -15.52 5.82
C ASP A 499 0.23 -16.20 7.01
N TYR A 500 -0.26 -17.37 7.33
CA TYR A 500 0.35 -18.27 8.29
C TYR A 500 1.05 -19.39 7.49
N ARG A 501 2.34 -19.18 7.23
CA ARG A 501 3.26 -20.25 6.82
C ARG A 501 4.37 -20.40 7.85
#